data_57cda71e8a55340ab3e279129d88b2af
#
_entry.id   57cda71e8a55340ab3e279129d88b2af
#
_cell.length_a   1.000
_cell.length_b   1.000
_cell.length_c   1.000
_cell.angle_alpha   90.00
_cell.angle_beta   90.00
_cell.angle_gamma   90.00
#
_symmetry.space_group_name_H-M   'P 1'
#
loop_
_entity.id
_entity.type
_entity.pdbx_description
1 polymer ?
#
loop_
_entity_poly.entity_id
_entity_poly.type
_entity_poly.pdbx_seq_one_letter_code
_entity_poly.pdbx_strand_id
1 'polypeptide(L)'
;ATQVAQGDIHDLLIRHARAGQRVVRLKGGDPFVFGRGGEEALLLAENGVPFEIVPGVTSAIAVPAYAGIPVTHRKKAASFAVVTGHEDPTKGESSIRWDKLATAVDTLVFLMGVENLPYITKQLVAHGRPADTPAAVIRWGTKPEQETLVTTVGEAAAAVAKSGLKPPAIFIVGDVVNLRDKLAWFDKPEVRPLFGVTVLVTRSRAQASQLTMKLDALGARCIELPAIRIMPPPDNYKAVDAAIGNLAVYDWLIFTSANGVDAFFARLFAAGKDARSLA
;
A
#
# COMPACT_ATOMS: atom_id res chain seq x y z
N ALA A 1 6.63 -9.28 -13.41
CA ALA A 1 5.76 -8.47 -14.26
C ALA A 1 6.61 -7.87 -15.37
N THR A 2 6.25 -8.05 -16.62
CA THR A 2 6.95 -7.48 -17.78
C THR A 2 6.80 -5.97 -17.69
N GLN A 3 7.91 -5.25 -17.68
CA GLN A 3 7.91 -3.80 -17.67
C GLN A 3 7.52 -3.33 -19.07
N VAL A 4 6.32 -2.79 -19.22
CA VAL A 4 5.83 -2.21 -20.47
C VAL A 4 6.53 -0.87 -20.71
N ALA A 5 7.07 -0.64 -21.89
CA ALA A 5 7.71 0.63 -22.21
C ALA A 5 6.71 1.78 -22.16
N GLN A 6 7.16 2.99 -21.84
CA GLN A 6 6.25 4.14 -21.70
C GLN A 6 5.54 4.47 -23.02
N GLY A 7 6.22 4.31 -24.15
CA GLY A 7 5.61 4.48 -25.47
C GLY A 7 4.43 3.54 -25.71
N ASP A 8 4.58 2.26 -25.34
CA ASP A 8 3.51 1.28 -25.47
C ASP A 8 2.29 1.63 -24.61
N ILE A 9 2.53 2.20 -23.41
CA ILE A 9 1.44 2.69 -22.53
C ILE A 9 0.70 3.83 -23.22
N HIS A 10 1.41 4.76 -23.81
CA HIS A 10 0.85 5.89 -24.54
C HIS A 10 -0.05 5.42 -25.69
N ASP A 11 0.44 4.49 -26.51
CA ASP A 11 -0.30 3.93 -27.64
C ASP A 11 -1.57 3.17 -27.17
N LEU A 12 -1.47 2.43 -26.07
CA LEU A 12 -2.61 1.76 -25.48
C LEU A 12 -3.70 2.74 -25.03
N LEU A 13 -3.32 3.82 -24.33
CA LEU A 13 -4.26 4.83 -23.85
C LEU A 13 -5.03 5.47 -25.02
N ILE A 14 -4.32 5.92 -26.06
CA ILE A 14 -4.93 6.57 -27.21
C ILE A 14 -5.81 5.60 -28.00
N ARG A 15 -5.31 4.40 -28.27
CA ARG A 15 -6.01 3.39 -29.08
C ARG A 15 -7.35 3.00 -28.45
N HIS A 16 -7.36 2.70 -27.14
CA HIS A 16 -8.58 2.29 -26.45
C HIS A 16 -9.56 3.45 -26.27
N ALA A 17 -9.06 4.66 -25.99
CA ALA A 17 -9.92 5.83 -25.88
C ALA A 17 -10.60 6.18 -27.23
N ARG A 18 -9.86 6.14 -28.34
CA ARG A 18 -10.41 6.35 -29.70
C ARG A 18 -11.39 5.27 -30.14
N ALA A 19 -11.30 4.07 -29.56
CA ALA A 19 -12.28 3.01 -29.74
C ALA A 19 -13.56 3.22 -28.91
N GLY A 20 -13.73 4.38 -28.25
CA GLY A 20 -14.88 4.72 -27.43
C GLY A 20 -14.92 4.04 -26.07
N GLN A 21 -13.83 3.43 -25.65
CA GLN A 21 -13.75 2.75 -24.35
C GLN A 21 -13.40 3.72 -23.23
N ARG A 22 -13.98 3.50 -22.04
CA ARG A 22 -13.53 4.16 -20.81
C ARG A 22 -12.25 3.50 -20.31
N VAL A 23 -11.14 4.24 -20.36
CA VAL A 23 -9.82 3.74 -19.98
C VAL A 23 -9.46 4.25 -18.60
N VAL A 24 -9.04 3.35 -17.68
CA VAL A 24 -8.54 3.71 -16.36
C VAL A 24 -7.05 3.39 -16.28
N ARG A 25 -6.24 4.43 -16.11
CA ARG A 25 -4.80 4.31 -15.86
C ARG A 25 -4.53 4.31 -14.35
N LEU A 26 -4.42 3.11 -13.76
CA LEU A 26 -4.14 2.96 -12.33
C LEU A 26 -2.67 3.28 -12.01
N LYS A 27 -2.45 4.09 -10.97
CA LYS A 27 -1.14 4.51 -10.46
C LYS A 27 -0.97 4.06 -9.00
N GLY A 28 0.27 3.90 -8.55
CA GLY A 28 0.62 3.50 -7.18
C GLY A 28 0.77 4.68 -6.19
N GLY A 29 0.08 5.79 -6.41
CA GLY A 29 0.13 7.00 -5.61
C GLY A 29 -0.50 8.16 -6.37
N ASP A 30 -0.06 9.38 -6.10
CA ASP A 30 -0.52 10.53 -6.89
C ASP A 30 0.07 10.47 -8.31
N PRO A 31 -0.75 10.58 -9.38
CA PRO A 31 -0.29 10.46 -10.75
C PRO A 31 0.66 11.59 -11.18
N PHE A 32 0.57 12.77 -10.55
CA PHE A 32 1.36 13.95 -10.89
C PHE A 32 2.62 14.14 -10.03
N VAL A 33 2.82 13.28 -9.01
CA VAL A 33 4.03 13.32 -8.17
C VAL A 33 4.96 12.17 -8.58
N PHE A 34 5.92 12.45 -9.46
CA PHE A 34 6.87 11.48 -10.04
C PHE A 34 6.23 10.22 -10.63
N GLY A 35 4.94 10.32 -11.00
CA GLY A 35 4.15 9.24 -11.59
C GLY A 35 4.05 9.30 -13.12
N ARG A 36 4.69 10.27 -13.78
CA ARG A 36 4.61 10.53 -15.22
C ARG A 36 3.19 10.82 -15.75
N GLY A 37 2.24 11.09 -14.85
CA GLY A 37 0.85 11.39 -15.21
C GLY A 37 0.71 12.67 -16.06
N GLY A 38 1.61 13.65 -15.84
CA GLY A 38 1.65 14.87 -16.64
C GLY A 38 2.01 14.59 -18.09
N GLU A 39 2.97 13.69 -18.35
CA GLU A 39 3.35 13.29 -19.71
C GLU A 39 2.18 12.55 -20.41
N GLU A 40 1.54 11.63 -19.68
CA GLU A 40 0.38 10.86 -20.18
C GLU A 40 -0.81 11.80 -20.47
N ALA A 41 -1.10 12.77 -19.59
CA ALA A 41 -2.18 13.74 -19.77
C ALA A 41 -1.92 14.70 -20.94
N LEU A 42 -0.68 15.20 -21.09
CA LEU A 42 -0.29 16.05 -22.19
C LEU A 42 -0.51 15.35 -23.54
N LEU A 43 -0.07 14.10 -23.63
CA LEU A 43 -0.26 13.29 -24.83
C LEU A 43 -1.74 13.09 -25.19
N LEU A 44 -2.60 12.84 -24.19
CA LEU A 44 -4.04 12.71 -24.40
C LEU A 44 -4.66 14.02 -24.90
N ALA A 45 -4.25 15.16 -24.31
CA ALA A 45 -4.70 16.47 -24.75
C ALA A 45 -4.31 16.77 -26.21
N GLU A 46 -3.06 16.51 -26.59
CA GLU A 46 -2.54 16.67 -27.94
C GLU A 46 -3.29 15.80 -28.97
N ASN A 47 -3.82 14.67 -28.52
CA ASN A 47 -4.62 13.77 -29.37
C ASN A 47 -6.13 14.01 -29.30
N GLY A 48 -6.59 15.06 -28.62
CA GLY A 48 -8.00 15.42 -28.49
C GLY A 48 -8.81 14.42 -27.65
N VAL A 49 -8.16 13.64 -26.78
CA VAL A 49 -8.80 12.65 -25.90
C VAL A 49 -9.13 13.34 -24.57
N PRO A 50 -10.41 13.42 -24.16
CA PRO A 50 -10.78 13.97 -22.88
C PRO A 50 -10.30 13.05 -21.75
N PHE A 51 -9.83 13.64 -20.64
CA PHE A 51 -9.34 12.90 -19.49
C PHE A 51 -9.70 13.60 -18.18
N GLU A 52 -9.64 12.85 -17.10
CA GLU A 52 -9.80 13.32 -15.72
C GLU A 52 -8.62 12.81 -14.88
N ILE A 53 -8.13 13.63 -13.97
CA ILE A 53 -7.09 13.26 -13.02
C ILE A 53 -7.71 13.09 -11.63
N VAL A 54 -7.61 11.88 -11.09
CA VAL A 54 -7.99 11.60 -9.71
C VAL A 54 -6.73 11.67 -8.84
N PRO A 55 -6.60 12.65 -7.94
CA PRO A 55 -5.46 12.75 -7.04
C PRO A 55 -5.32 11.52 -6.14
N GLY A 56 -4.09 11.22 -5.75
CA GLY A 56 -3.78 10.13 -4.85
C GLY A 56 -2.83 10.56 -3.72
N VAL A 57 -2.58 9.67 -2.77
CA VAL A 57 -1.61 9.93 -1.71
C VAL A 57 -0.24 9.48 -2.18
N THR A 58 0.67 10.43 -2.38
CA THR A 58 2.06 10.14 -2.76
C THR A 58 2.81 9.43 -1.63
N SER A 59 3.71 8.52 -1.97
CA SER A 59 4.62 7.86 -1.03
C SER A 59 5.50 8.86 -0.26
N ALA A 60 5.77 10.04 -0.82
CA ALA A 60 6.50 11.11 -0.14
C ALA A 60 5.81 11.59 1.16
N ILE A 61 4.50 11.41 1.26
CA ILE A 61 3.69 11.78 2.43
C ILE A 61 3.29 10.53 3.23
N ALA A 62 2.78 9.50 2.54
CA ALA A 62 2.25 8.30 3.20
C ALA A 62 3.33 7.52 3.96
N VAL A 63 4.50 7.33 3.36
CA VAL A 63 5.56 6.50 3.97
C VAL A 63 6.14 7.14 5.23
N PRO A 64 6.51 8.44 5.27
CA PRO A 64 6.91 9.10 6.51
C PRO A 64 5.83 9.05 7.58
N ALA A 65 4.55 9.28 7.24
CA ALA A 65 3.45 9.22 8.19
C ALA A 65 3.34 7.84 8.86
N TYR A 66 3.47 6.77 8.10
CA TYR A 66 3.49 5.40 8.62
C TYR A 66 4.75 5.07 9.43
N ALA A 67 5.86 5.74 9.15
CA ALA A 67 7.05 5.66 9.99
C ALA A 67 6.99 6.55 11.24
N GLY A 68 5.90 7.30 11.46
CA GLY A 68 5.79 8.25 12.57
C GLY A 68 6.68 9.49 12.40
N ILE A 69 6.98 9.87 11.17
CA ILE A 69 7.80 11.03 10.82
C ILE A 69 6.93 12.03 10.05
N PRO A 70 6.41 13.10 10.66
CA PRO A 70 5.67 14.13 9.95
C PRO A 70 6.61 14.93 9.04
N VAL A 71 6.23 15.17 7.79
CA VAL A 71 7.08 15.97 6.86
C VAL A 71 7.11 17.45 7.22
N THR A 72 6.12 17.93 7.99
CA THR A 72 6.07 19.29 8.57
C THR A 72 5.71 19.22 10.04
N HIS A 73 6.20 20.21 10.82
CA HIS A 73 5.86 20.34 12.24
C HIS A 73 6.05 21.79 12.67
N ARG A 74 5.03 22.39 13.33
CA ARG A 74 4.99 23.83 13.67
C ARG A 74 6.26 24.38 14.29
N LYS A 75 6.99 23.57 15.09
CA LYS A 75 8.19 24.01 15.80
C LYS A 75 9.50 23.49 15.20
N LYS A 76 9.46 22.63 14.17
CA LYS A 76 10.64 21.94 13.63
C LYS A 76 10.80 22.03 12.12
N ALA A 77 9.69 22.13 11.38
CA ALA A 77 9.74 22.15 9.92
C ALA A 77 8.54 22.91 9.36
N ALA A 78 8.76 24.12 8.89
CA ALA A 78 7.78 24.96 8.22
C ALA A 78 7.71 24.68 6.72
N SER A 79 8.72 24.01 6.18
CA SER A 79 8.87 23.75 4.74
C SER A 79 9.36 22.33 4.48
N PHE A 80 8.93 21.77 3.36
CA PHE A 80 9.50 20.51 2.87
C PHE A 80 9.56 20.50 1.34
N ALA A 81 10.46 19.70 0.79
CA ALA A 81 10.55 19.45 -0.64
C ALA A 81 10.61 17.95 -0.94
N VAL A 82 9.97 17.56 -2.05
CA VAL A 82 10.03 16.22 -2.59
C VAL A 82 10.89 16.22 -3.84
N VAL A 83 11.88 15.35 -3.88
CA VAL A 83 12.94 15.34 -4.89
C VAL A 83 13.09 13.94 -5.46
N THR A 84 13.35 13.83 -6.76
CA THR A 84 13.76 12.55 -7.33
C THR A 84 15.23 12.28 -7.02
N GLY A 85 15.54 11.12 -6.49
CA GLY A 85 16.94 10.67 -6.32
C GLY A 85 17.46 9.88 -7.52
N HIS A 86 16.62 9.70 -8.54
CA HIS A 86 16.99 9.00 -9.77
C HIS A 86 17.41 10.01 -10.84
N GLU A 87 18.58 10.60 -10.68
CA GLU A 87 19.27 11.26 -11.76
C GLU A 87 20.29 10.30 -12.37
N ASP A 88 20.44 10.38 -13.68
CA ASP A 88 21.48 9.65 -14.40
C ASP A 88 22.86 10.25 -14.01
N PRO A 89 23.70 9.52 -13.26
CA PRO A 89 24.99 10.05 -12.81
C PRO A 89 25.97 10.27 -13.97
N THR A 90 25.65 9.81 -15.18
CA THR A 90 26.46 10.02 -16.40
C THR A 90 26.12 11.33 -17.11
N LYS A 91 25.02 12.00 -16.75
CA LYS A 91 24.74 13.36 -17.23
C LYS A 91 25.72 14.31 -16.55
N GLY A 92 26.47 15.01 -17.33
CA GLY A 92 27.54 15.93 -16.85
C GLY A 92 27.07 17.02 -15.89
N GLU A 93 25.76 17.35 -15.86
CA GLU A 93 25.17 18.33 -14.95
C GLU A 93 23.89 17.75 -14.32
N SER A 94 23.78 17.86 -12.99
CA SER A 94 22.57 17.54 -12.25
C SER A 94 21.47 18.57 -12.55
N SER A 95 20.25 18.09 -12.75
CA SER A 95 19.07 18.95 -12.86
C SER A 95 18.67 19.54 -11.49
N ILE A 96 19.20 18.98 -10.40
CA ILE A 96 18.93 19.43 -9.02
C ILE A 96 19.92 20.53 -8.66
N ARG A 97 19.39 21.66 -8.28
CA ARG A 97 20.21 22.79 -7.78
C ARG A 97 20.59 22.54 -6.32
N TRP A 98 21.60 21.70 -6.11
CA TRP A 98 22.08 21.30 -4.78
C TRP A 98 22.49 22.48 -3.91
N ASP A 99 23.09 23.50 -4.53
CA ASP A 99 23.49 24.75 -3.89
C ASP A 99 22.33 25.51 -3.22
N LYS A 100 21.13 25.34 -3.75
CA LYS A 100 19.91 25.93 -3.19
C LYS A 100 19.18 24.92 -2.31
N LEU A 101 18.98 23.71 -2.79
CA LEU A 101 18.14 22.69 -2.15
C LEU A 101 18.65 22.28 -0.78
N ALA A 102 19.98 22.14 -0.62
CA ALA A 102 20.56 21.58 0.59
C ALA A 102 20.15 22.31 1.88
N THR A 103 19.91 23.62 1.81
CA THR A 103 19.59 24.45 2.98
C THR A 103 18.26 25.21 2.90
N ALA A 104 17.58 25.19 1.75
CA ALA A 104 16.39 26.01 1.51
C ALA A 104 15.13 25.54 2.27
N VAL A 105 15.06 24.27 2.63
CA VAL A 105 13.88 23.70 3.28
C VAL A 105 14.28 22.87 4.51
N ASP A 106 13.37 22.77 5.46
CA ASP A 106 13.63 22.05 6.71
C ASP A 106 13.65 20.53 6.50
N THR A 107 12.71 20.01 5.70
CA THR A 107 12.62 18.59 5.41
C THR A 107 12.80 18.30 3.93
N LEU A 108 13.63 17.31 3.61
CA LEU A 108 13.82 16.78 2.25
C LEU A 108 13.32 15.33 2.20
N VAL A 109 12.55 15.00 1.17
CA VAL A 109 12.09 13.64 0.90
C VAL A 109 12.53 13.22 -0.49
N PHE A 110 13.46 12.26 -0.56
CA PHE A 110 13.97 11.72 -1.81
C PHE A 110 13.23 10.44 -2.17
N LEU A 111 12.57 10.45 -3.32
CA LEU A 111 12.01 9.26 -3.95
C LEU A 111 13.02 8.64 -4.90
N MET A 112 13.04 7.31 -5.01
CA MET A 112 13.94 6.57 -5.93
C MET A 112 15.43 6.85 -5.70
N GLY A 113 15.83 7.27 -4.49
CA GLY A 113 17.19 7.76 -4.21
C GLY A 113 18.13 6.75 -3.55
N VAL A 114 17.68 5.54 -3.20
CA VAL A 114 18.49 4.63 -2.37
C VAL A 114 19.74 4.12 -3.09
N GLU A 115 19.67 3.87 -4.39
CA GLU A 115 20.84 3.45 -5.19
C GLU A 115 21.86 4.58 -5.35
N ASN A 116 21.40 5.83 -5.35
CA ASN A 116 22.23 7.04 -5.47
C ASN A 116 22.51 7.69 -4.11
N LEU A 117 22.20 7.01 -3.00
CA LEU A 117 22.31 7.59 -1.66
C LEU A 117 23.71 8.14 -1.34
N PRO A 118 24.82 7.47 -1.71
CA PRO A 118 26.17 8.03 -1.51
C PRO A 118 26.40 9.38 -2.21
N TYR A 119 25.84 9.52 -3.42
CA TYR A 119 25.92 10.78 -4.16
C TYR A 119 25.05 11.86 -3.51
N ILE A 120 23.79 11.54 -3.19
CA ILE A 120 22.83 12.47 -2.58
C ILE A 120 23.38 13.02 -1.25
N THR A 121 23.87 12.16 -0.36
CA THR A 121 24.42 12.58 0.94
C THR A 121 25.66 13.43 0.79
N LYS A 122 26.54 13.07 -0.15
CA LYS A 122 27.72 13.88 -0.49
C LYS A 122 27.34 15.28 -0.97
N GLN A 123 26.35 15.39 -1.86
CA GLN A 123 25.87 16.67 -2.37
C GLN A 123 25.26 17.53 -1.26
N LEU A 124 24.42 16.95 -0.41
CA LEU A 124 23.81 17.66 0.71
C LEU A 124 24.87 18.26 1.64
N VAL A 125 25.87 17.47 2.04
CA VAL A 125 26.95 17.92 2.94
C VAL A 125 27.83 18.97 2.26
N ALA A 126 28.21 18.73 1.01
CA ALA A 126 29.06 19.68 0.25
C ALA A 126 28.41 21.06 0.05
N HIS A 127 27.07 21.11 0.08
CA HIS A 127 26.32 22.36 -0.09
C HIS A 127 25.68 22.87 1.22
N GLY A 128 26.23 22.45 2.36
CA GLY A 128 25.98 23.11 3.66
C GLY A 128 24.93 22.42 4.55
N ARG A 129 24.38 21.25 4.17
CA ARG A 129 23.56 20.47 5.12
C ARG A 129 24.51 19.81 6.14
N PRO A 130 24.34 20.02 7.45
CA PRO A 130 25.16 19.36 8.46
C PRO A 130 25.12 17.83 8.33
N ALA A 131 26.28 17.17 8.46
CA ALA A 131 26.38 15.72 8.33
C ALA A 131 25.63 14.97 9.45
N ASP A 132 25.46 15.59 10.61
CA ASP A 132 24.70 15.09 11.75
C ASP A 132 23.19 15.34 11.65
N THR A 133 22.71 16.01 10.57
CA THR A 133 21.27 16.19 10.35
C THR A 133 20.55 14.84 10.39
N PRO A 134 19.49 14.70 11.22
CA PRO A 134 18.73 13.48 11.31
C PRO A 134 18.14 13.03 9.96
N ALA A 135 18.24 11.76 9.70
CA ALA A 135 17.73 11.16 8.46
C ALA A 135 17.15 9.77 8.71
N ALA A 136 16.28 9.33 7.81
CA ALA A 136 15.79 7.95 7.83
C ALA A 136 15.62 7.40 6.41
N VAL A 137 15.87 6.09 6.25
CA VAL A 137 15.55 5.35 5.04
C VAL A 137 14.41 4.40 5.37
N ILE A 138 13.31 4.48 4.62
CA ILE A 138 12.10 3.70 4.89
C ILE A 138 11.79 2.87 3.67
N ARG A 139 11.87 1.54 3.83
CA ARG A 139 11.59 0.55 2.81
C ARG A 139 10.17 0.01 2.97
N TRP A 140 9.49 -0.26 1.86
CA TRP A 140 8.15 -0.81 1.80
C TRP A 140 7.15 -0.15 2.76
N GLY A 141 7.27 1.16 2.91
CA GLY A 141 6.39 1.93 3.78
C GLY A 141 4.93 1.63 3.54
N THR A 142 4.14 1.67 4.62
CA THR A 142 2.70 1.35 4.67
C THR A 142 2.35 -0.15 4.59
N LYS A 143 3.35 -1.02 4.40
CA LYS A 143 3.16 -2.47 4.35
C LYS A 143 3.59 -3.13 5.66
N PRO A 144 3.09 -4.33 5.97
CA PRO A 144 3.52 -5.10 7.15
C PRO A 144 5.03 -5.40 7.17
N GLU A 145 5.69 -5.33 6.03
CA GLU A 145 7.13 -5.53 5.87
C GLU A 145 7.93 -4.22 5.93
N GLN A 146 7.33 -3.12 6.38
CA GLN A 146 8.02 -1.84 6.51
C GLN A 146 9.28 -1.97 7.37
N GLU A 147 10.39 -1.49 6.82
CA GLU A 147 11.67 -1.37 7.53
C GLU A 147 12.04 0.11 7.62
N THR A 148 12.35 0.60 8.82
CA THR A 148 12.75 2.00 9.04
C THR A 148 14.13 2.03 9.66
N LEU A 149 15.10 2.55 8.91
CA LEU A 149 16.47 2.76 9.35
C LEU A 149 16.68 4.25 9.69
N VAL A 150 16.78 4.55 10.97
CA VAL A 150 17.10 5.92 11.44
C VAL A 150 18.61 6.09 11.49
N THR A 151 19.10 7.24 11.03
CA THR A 151 20.53 7.56 10.87
C THR A 151 20.72 9.08 10.78
N THR A 152 21.88 9.51 10.33
CA THR A 152 22.17 10.90 9.94
C THR A 152 22.50 10.99 8.45
N VAL A 153 22.54 12.20 7.90
CA VAL A 153 22.92 12.42 6.49
C VAL A 153 24.28 11.84 6.20
N GLY A 154 25.27 12.09 7.08
CA GLY A 154 26.65 11.63 6.86
C GLY A 154 26.82 10.10 6.93
N GLU A 155 25.98 9.42 7.70
CA GLU A 155 26.08 7.97 7.92
C GLU A 155 25.13 7.15 7.05
N ALA A 156 24.14 7.78 6.41
CA ALA A 156 23.05 7.08 5.73
C ALA A 156 23.53 6.07 4.69
N ALA A 157 24.50 6.42 3.87
CA ALA A 157 25.02 5.52 2.84
C ALA A 157 25.67 4.27 3.45
N ALA A 158 26.50 4.43 4.48
CA ALA A 158 27.15 3.31 5.17
C ALA A 158 26.15 2.45 5.94
N ALA A 159 25.16 3.06 6.59
CA ALA A 159 24.10 2.36 7.32
C ALA A 159 23.23 1.50 6.39
N VAL A 160 22.86 2.03 5.22
CA VAL A 160 22.11 1.27 4.21
C VAL A 160 22.92 0.11 3.64
N ALA A 161 24.21 0.34 3.33
CA ALA A 161 25.09 -0.73 2.85
C ALA A 161 25.23 -1.85 3.89
N LYS A 162 25.36 -1.51 5.17
CA LYS A 162 25.46 -2.48 6.28
C LYS A 162 24.15 -3.24 6.52
N SER A 163 22.99 -2.58 6.44
CA SER A 163 21.69 -3.21 6.67
C SER A 163 21.23 -4.08 5.50
N GLY A 164 21.80 -3.89 4.30
CA GLY A 164 21.34 -4.56 3.08
C GLY A 164 19.99 -4.09 2.57
N LEU A 165 19.49 -2.94 3.03
CA LEU A 165 18.22 -2.37 2.61
C LEU A 165 18.24 -2.05 1.11
N LYS A 166 17.23 -2.52 0.39
CA LYS A 166 17.11 -2.40 -1.08
C LYS A 166 15.87 -1.61 -1.48
N PRO A 167 15.82 -1.05 -2.69
CA PRO A 167 14.60 -0.47 -3.26
C PRO A 167 13.41 -1.46 -3.21
N PRO A 168 12.16 -0.98 -3.21
CA PRO A 168 11.76 0.42 -3.17
C PRO A 168 11.83 1.01 -1.76
N ALA A 169 12.46 2.16 -1.62
CA ALA A 169 12.54 2.89 -0.36
C ALA A 169 12.61 4.39 -0.60
N ILE A 170 12.28 5.17 0.42
CA ILE A 170 12.45 6.62 0.43
C ILE A 170 13.56 7.01 1.41
N PHE A 171 14.18 8.17 1.16
CA PHE A 171 15.13 8.80 2.07
C PHE A 171 14.56 10.14 2.54
N ILE A 172 14.41 10.32 3.85
CA ILE A 172 13.93 11.56 4.46
C ILE A 172 15.01 12.17 5.34
N VAL A 173 15.16 13.49 5.26
CA VAL A 173 16.19 14.27 5.96
C VAL A 173 15.52 15.45 6.66
N GLY A 174 15.86 15.68 7.92
CA GLY A 174 15.42 16.84 8.72
C GLY A 174 15.13 16.48 10.17
N ASP A 175 15.02 17.49 11.02
CA ASP A 175 14.80 17.37 12.48
C ASP A 175 13.49 16.66 12.84
N VAL A 176 12.56 16.58 11.90
CA VAL A 176 11.30 15.85 12.07
C VAL A 176 11.50 14.33 12.27
N VAL A 177 12.64 13.79 11.83
CA VAL A 177 12.98 12.38 12.00
C VAL A 177 13.06 12.01 13.49
N ASN A 178 13.57 12.90 14.33
CA ASN A 178 13.64 12.70 15.79
C ASN A 178 12.26 12.59 16.47
N LEU A 179 11.18 12.97 15.78
CA LEU A 179 9.84 12.83 16.34
C LEU A 179 9.36 11.36 16.30
N ARG A 180 9.96 10.53 15.49
CA ARG A 180 9.62 9.11 15.37
C ARG A 180 9.69 8.39 16.72
N ASP A 181 10.63 8.71 17.59
CA ASP A 181 10.77 8.08 18.91
C ASP A 181 9.46 8.10 19.71
N LYS A 182 8.67 9.17 19.52
CA LYS A 182 7.38 9.37 20.20
C LYS A 182 6.18 9.07 19.31
N LEU A 183 6.33 9.18 17.98
CA LEU A 183 5.21 9.12 17.03
C LEU A 183 5.15 7.82 16.23
N ALA A 184 6.14 6.93 16.36
CA ALA A 184 6.05 5.63 15.70
C ALA A 184 4.83 4.86 16.23
N TRP A 185 4.01 4.34 15.32
CA TRP A 185 2.76 3.68 15.66
C TRP A 185 2.52 2.41 14.83
N PHE A 186 3.02 2.39 13.59
CA PHE A 186 2.70 1.33 12.64
C PHE A 186 3.56 0.07 12.83
N ASP A 187 4.83 0.25 13.16
CA ASP A 187 5.85 -0.80 13.32
C ASP A 187 6.24 -1.04 14.79
N LYS A 188 5.35 -0.67 15.74
CA LYS A 188 5.55 -0.91 17.17
C LYS A 188 4.75 -2.12 17.65
N PRO A 189 5.38 -3.14 18.25
CA PRO A 189 4.69 -4.32 18.78
C PRO A 189 3.60 -4.01 19.82
N GLU A 190 3.77 -2.92 20.57
CA GLU A 190 2.79 -2.49 21.58
C GLU A 190 1.46 -2.04 20.96
N VAL A 191 1.50 -1.58 19.72
CA VAL A 191 0.33 -1.10 18.98
C VAL A 191 -0.15 -2.15 17.98
N ARG A 192 0.79 -2.84 17.34
CA ARG A 192 0.52 -3.85 16.30
C ARG A 192 1.31 -5.13 16.59
N PRO A 193 0.81 -5.99 17.48
CA PRO A 193 1.56 -7.13 18.02
C PRO A 193 1.92 -8.21 17.00
N LEU A 194 1.28 -8.20 15.82
CA LEU A 194 1.59 -9.12 14.74
C LEU A 194 2.39 -8.47 13.60
N PHE A 195 2.96 -7.27 13.83
CA PHE A 195 3.79 -6.62 12.82
C PHE A 195 4.99 -7.50 12.47
N GLY A 196 5.22 -7.70 11.15
CA GLY A 196 6.26 -8.59 10.64
C GLY A 196 5.91 -10.09 10.64
N VAL A 197 4.76 -10.48 11.21
CA VAL A 197 4.28 -11.88 11.19
C VAL A 197 3.51 -12.16 9.91
N THR A 198 3.84 -13.27 9.25
CA THR A 198 3.07 -13.75 8.09
C THR A 198 2.12 -14.85 8.52
N VAL A 199 0.83 -14.70 8.19
CA VAL A 199 -0.24 -15.65 8.52
C VAL A 199 -0.85 -16.21 7.23
N LEU A 200 -0.86 -17.54 7.11
CA LEU A 200 -1.56 -18.23 6.03
C LEU A 200 -3.03 -18.47 6.45
N VAL A 201 -3.97 -17.87 5.72
CA VAL A 201 -5.42 -17.99 5.98
C VAL A 201 -6.01 -19.00 4.98
N THR A 202 -6.43 -20.16 5.48
CA THR A 202 -6.91 -21.30 4.64
C THR A 202 -8.43 -21.41 4.57
N ARG A 203 -9.17 -20.48 5.17
CA ARG A 203 -10.65 -20.47 5.15
C ARG A 203 -11.22 -20.24 3.75
N SER A 204 -12.50 -20.57 3.57
CA SER A 204 -13.22 -20.24 2.33
C SER A 204 -13.15 -18.74 2.03
N ARG A 205 -13.13 -18.36 0.76
CA ARG A 205 -12.95 -16.96 0.32
C ARG A 205 -13.94 -15.99 0.98
N ALA A 206 -15.19 -16.39 1.16
CA ALA A 206 -16.22 -15.54 1.80
C ALA A 206 -15.96 -15.29 3.30
N GLN A 207 -15.29 -16.22 3.99
CA GLN A 207 -15.03 -16.14 5.43
C GLN A 207 -13.60 -15.63 5.74
N ALA A 208 -12.69 -15.67 4.76
CA ALA A 208 -11.32 -15.21 4.91
C ALA A 208 -11.25 -13.71 5.20
N SER A 209 -12.05 -12.90 4.50
CA SER A 209 -11.98 -11.43 4.54
C SER A 209 -12.11 -10.84 5.96
N GLN A 210 -13.01 -11.34 6.81
CA GLN A 210 -13.18 -10.84 8.17
C GLN A 210 -11.99 -11.17 9.08
N LEU A 211 -11.43 -12.38 8.96
CA LEU A 211 -10.25 -12.78 9.72
C LEU A 211 -9.03 -12.01 9.24
N THR A 212 -8.84 -11.90 7.93
CA THR A 212 -7.76 -11.13 7.32
C THR A 212 -7.77 -9.69 7.80
N MET A 213 -8.93 -9.00 7.78
CA MET A 213 -9.04 -7.63 8.27
C MET A 213 -8.62 -7.47 9.74
N LYS A 214 -8.98 -8.42 10.60
CA LYS A 214 -8.58 -8.41 12.02
C LYS A 214 -7.08 -8.63 12.19
N LEU A 215 -6.50 -9.56 11.45
CA LEU A 215 -5.07 -9.86 11.49
C LEU A 215 -4.25 -8.69 10.92
N ASP A 216 -4.69 -8.08 9.82
CA ASP A 216 -4.07 -6.90 9.23
C ASP A 216 -4.11 -5.69 10.19
N ALA A 217 -5.22 -5.50 10.90
CA ALA A 217 -5.33 -4.45 11.93
C ALA A 217 -4.30 -4.64 13.06
N LEU A 218 -3.96 -5.89 13.38
CA LEU A 218 -2.91 -6.23 14.34
C LEU A 218 -1.49 -6.21 13.75
N GLY A 219 -1.35 -5.93 12.47
CA GLY A 219 -0.06 -5.79 11.78
C GLY A 219 0.43 -7.00 11.00
N ALA A 220 -0.32 -8.10 10.97
CA ALA A 220 0.09 -9.29 10.23
C ALA A 220 0.10 -9.04 8.71
N ARG A 221 0.94 -9.78 8.02
CA ARG A 221 0.84 -10.00 6.58
C ARG A 221 0.00 -11.24 6.31
N CYS A 222 -1.19 -11.08 5.75
CA CYS A 222 -2.05 -12.22 5.43
C CYS A 222 -1.82 -12.73 4.02
N ILE A 223 -1.66 -14.06 3.89
CA ILE A 223 -1.67 -14.78 2.61
C ILE A 223 -2.94 -15.62 2.59
N GLU A 224 -3.88 -15.28 1.71
CA GLU A 224 -5.11 -16.05 1.55
C GLU A 224 -4.89 -17.22 0.59
N LEU A 225 -5.05 -18.44 1.10
CA LEU A 225 -5.05 -19.68 0.33
C LEU A 225 -6.32 -20.48 0.64
N PRO A 226 -7.46 -20.17 -0.01
CA PRO A 226 -8.71 -20.87 0.25
C PRO A 226 -8.58 -22.37 -0.05
N ALA A 227 -8.46 -23.18 1.00
CA ALA A 227 -8.30 -24.62 0.88
C ALA A 227 -9.64 -25.38 0.78
N ILE A 228 -10.76 -24.71 1.07
CA ILE A 228 -12.11 -25.29 1.04
C ILE A 228 -13.06 -24.45 0.20
N ARG A 229 -13.96 -25.14 -0.47
CA ARG A 229 -15.08 -24.55 -1.20
C ARG A 229 -16.38 -25.19 -0.72
N ILE A 230 -17.33 -24.34 -0.32
CA ILE A 230 -18.68 -24.79 0.06
C ILE A 230 -19.47 -25.00 -1.22
N MET A 231 -20.00 -26.19 -1.37
CA MET A 231 -20.75 -26.60 -2.56
C MET A 231 -22.15 -27.11 -2.13
N PRO A 232 -23.17 -26.97 -2.96
CA PRO A 232 -24.42 -27.69 -2.77
C PRO A 232 -24.16 -29.19 -2.62
N PRO A 233 -24.98 -29.92 -1.83
CA PRO A 233 -24.85 -31.37 -1.70
C PRO A 233 -25.16 -32.06 -3.06
N PRO A 234 -24.62 -33.27 -3.29
CA PRO A 234 -24.80 -33.99 -4.56
C PRO A 234 -26.27 -34.28 -4.95
N ASP A 235 -27.13 -34.38 -3.94
CA ASP A 235 -28.57 -34.58 -4.12
C ASP A 235 -29.34 -33.27 -4.40
N ASN A 236 -28.67 -32.16 -4.54
CA ASN A 236 -29.21 -30.81 -4.71
C ASN A 236 -30.28 -30.48 -3.64
N TYR A 237 -29.96 -30.78 -2.37
CA TYR A 237 -30.78 -30.52 -1.17
C TYR A 237 -32.06 -31.36 -1.06
N LYS A 238 -32.24 -32.43 -1.84
CA LYS A 238 -33.45 -33.25 -1.80
C LYS A 238 -33.77 -33.80 -0.39
N ALA A 239 -32.75 -34.26 0.33
CA ALA A 239 -32.90 -34.74 1.70
C ALA A 239 -33.36 -33.65 2.66
N VAL A 240 -32.75 -32.46 2.54
CA VAL A 240 -33.08 -31.27 3.36
C VAL A 240 -34.53 -30.83 3.05
N ASP A 241 -34.91 -30.74 1.78
CA ASP A 241 -36.26 -30.36 1.35
C ASP A 241 -37.32 -31.32 1.87
N ALA A 242 -37.06 -32.64 1.84
CA ALA A 242 -37.94 -33.66 2.39
C ALA A 242 -38.09 -33.49 3.93
N ALA A 243 -37.01 -33.21 4.65
CA ALA A 243 -37.05 -32.94 6.08
C ALA A 243 -37.82 -31.66 6.40
N ILE A 244 -37.62 -30.56 5.61
CA ILE A 244 -38.40 -29.32 5.72
C ILE A 244 -39.90 -29.56 5.45
N GLY A 245 -40.22 -30.45 4.54
CA GLY A 245 -41.61 -30.87 4.29
C GLY A 245 -42.27 -31.51 5.50
N ASN A 246 -41.49 -32.14 6.34
CA ASN A 246 -41.96 -33.03 7.42
C ASN A 246 -41.43 -32.63 8.82
N LEU A 247 -41.28 -31.32 9.07
CA LEU A 247 -40.66 -30.77 10.30
C LEU A 247 -41.29 -31.30 11.60
N ALA A 248 -42.61 -31.56 11.60
CA ALA A 248 -43.33 -31.99 12.78
C ALA A 248 -42.93 -33.39 13.34
N VAL A 249 -42.11 -34.14 12.61
CA VAL A 249 -41.63 -35.47 13.10
C VAL A 249 -40.30 -35.35 13.87
N TYR A 250 -39.69 -34.16 13.92
CA TYR A 250 -38.41 -33.92 14.56
C TYR A 250 -38.61 -33.19 15.88
N ASP A 251 -38.00 -33.70 16.96
CA ASP A 251 -37.96 -33.03 18.27
C ASP A 251 -36.82 -32.00 18.38
N TRP A 252 -35.77 -32.15 17.56
CA TRP A 252 -34.58 -31.32 17.58
C TRP A 252 -34.05 -31.01 16.19
N LEU A 253 -33.63 -29.78 16.00
CA LEU A 253 -32.86 -29.32 14.84
C LEU A 253 -31.48 -28.86 15.30
N ILE A 254 -30.43 -29.59 14.92
CA ILE A 254 -29.07 -29.34 15.37
C ILE A 254 -28.20 -28.88 14.20
N PHE A 255 -27.56 -27.75 14.34
CA PHE A 255 -26.59 -27.22 13.38
C PHE A 255 -25.18 -27.32 13.93
N THR A 256 -24.23 -27.78 13.13
CA THR A 256 -22.82 -27.91 13.48
C THR A 256 -21.97 -26.77 12.87
N SER A 257 -22.55 -25.92 12.03
CA SER A 257 -21.86 -24.81 11.40
C SER A 257 -22.82 -23.69 10.97
N ALA A 258 -22.33 -22.46 10.89
CA ALA A 258 -23.08 -21.33 10.34
C ALA A 258 -23.53 -21.59 8.89
N ASN A 259 -22.69 -22.23 8.06
CA ASN A 259 -23.04 -22.58 6.69
C ASN A 259 -24.25 -23.53 6.61
N GLY A 260 -24.37 -24.44 7.58
CA GLY A 260 -25.53 -25.32 7.70
C GLY A 260 -26.79 -24.55 8.03
N VAL A 261 -26.72 -23.57 8.93
CA VAL A 261 -27.84 -22.68 9.24
C VAL A 261 -28.26 -21.91 7.98
N ASP A 262 -27.33 -21.25 7.30
CA ASP A 262 -27.60 -20.45 6.11
C ASP A 262 -28.27 -21.29 5.01
N ALA A 263 -27.72 -22.49 4.74
CA ALA A 263 -28.26 -23.41 3.73
C ALA A 263 -29.66 -23.88 4.08
N PHE A 264 -29.89 -24.28 5.34
CA PHE A 264 -31.20 -24.73 5.79
C PHE A 264 -32.27 -23.63 5.68
N PHE A 265 -31.98 -22.43 6.21
CA PHE A 265 -32.93 -21.32 6.16
C PHE A 265 -33.20 -20.85 4.73
N ALA A 266 -32.19 -20.85 3.85
CA ALA A 266 -32.41 -20.57 2.43
C ALA A 266 -33.41 -21.57 1.80
N ARG A 267 -33.33 -22.89 2.13
CA ARG A 267 -34.25 -23.89 1.64
C ARG A 267 -35.65 -23.77 2.31
N LEU A 268 -35.69 -23.47 3.61
CA LEU A 268 -36.94 -23.23 4.34
C LEU A 268 -37.74 -22.09 3.71
N PHE A 269 -37.09 -20.94 3.42
CA PHE A 269 -37.71 -19.80 2.75
C PHE A 269 -38.13 -20.14 1.32
N ALA A 270 -37.32 -20.88 0.57
CA ALA A 270 -37.67 -21.35 -0.78
C ALA A 270 -38.93 -22.28 -0.79
N ALA A 271 -39.15 -22.99 0.31
CA ALA A 271 -40.37 -23.82 0.51
C ALA A 271 -41.58 -23.00 0.99
N GLY A 272 -41.49 -21.65 1.04
CA GLY A 272 -42.58 -20.78 1.51
C GLY A 272 -42.82 -20.84 3.02
N LYS A 273 -41.87 -21.38 3.78
CA LYS A 273 -41.91 -21.48 5.24
C LYS A 273 -40.98 -20.47 5.89
N ASP A 274 -41.13 -20.20 7.19
CA ASP A 274 -40.24 -19.36 7.97
C ASP A 274 -39.93 -19.95 9.34
N ALA A 275 -39.21 -19.24 10.21
CA ALA A 275 -38.80 -19.73 11.52
C ALA A 275 -39.99 -20.15 12.41
N ARG A 276 -41.20 -19.64 12.19
CA ARG A 276 -42.39 -20.02 12.93
C ARG A 276 -42.81 -21.47 12.63
N SER A 277 -42.35 -22.03 11.53
CA SER A 277 -42.58 -23.45 11.19
C SER A 277 -41.72 -24.42 11.99
N LEU A 278 -40.81 -23.89 12.85
CA LEU A 278 -39.93 -24.65 13.75
C LEU A 278 -40.44 -24.66 15.19
N ALA A 279 -41.63 -24.05 15.46
CA ALA A 279 -42.25 -23.99 16.79
C ALA A 279 -43.14 -25.19 17.06
#